data_ea3eb1961f90f3b1c5046938515e2e8e
#
_entry.id   ea3eb1961f90f3b1c5046938515e2e8e
#
_cell.length_a   1.000
_cell.length_b   1.000
_cell.length_c   1.000
_cell.angle_alpha   90.00
_cell.angle_beta   90.00
_cell.angle_gamma   90.00
#
_symmetry.space_group_name_H-M   'P 1'
#
loop_
_entity.id
_entity.type
_entity.pdbx_description
1 polymer ?
#
loop_
_entity_poly.entity_id
_entity_poly.type
_entity_poly.pdbx_seq_one_letter_code
_entity_poly.pdbx_strand_id
1 'polypeptide(L)'
;MVGLDPSIVEALSTLHRELGASGIPWALTGSTSFALQGVPVTPEDVDVQTSSRGAYEIEERFADTVVDPVAHSSSETIRSHFGTLEIAGVPVEVMGGLQKRVDGEWEPPVDVTAHREFVTAFGMDLPVLSLSHEATAYETLGRTEWAALLRSFVE
;
A
#
# COMPACT_ATOMS: atom_id res chain seq x y z
N MET A 1 13.05 2.34 -16.70
CA MET A 1 13.22 3.17 -15.50
C MET A 1 11.91 3.86 -15.17
N VAL A 2 11.51 3.84 -13.92
CA VAL A 2 10.26 4.46 -13.48
C VAL A 2 10.45 5.95 -13.29
N GLY A 3 9.62 6.76 -13.95
CA GLY A 3 9.57 8.21 -13.75
C GLY A 3 8.47 8.56 -12.76
N LEU A 4 8.84 8.79 -11.50
CA LEU A 4 7.89 9.25 -10.48
C LEU A 4 8.07 10.74 -10.24
N ASP A 5 6.98 11.40 -9.82
CA ASP A 5 7.03 12.78 -9.36
C ASP A 5 8.05 12.89 -8.21
N PRO A 6 8.92 13.92 -8.22
CA PRO A 6 9.91 14.10 -7.14
C PRO A 6 9.30 14.15 -5.74
N SER A 7 8.10 14.68 -5.59
CA SER A 7 7.40 14.71 -4.30
C SER A 7 7.06 13.29 -3.81
N ILE A 8 6.67 12.40 -4.73
CA ILE A 8 6.40 11.00 -4.41
C ILE A 8 7.69 10.30 -3.99
N VAL A 9 8.78 10.54 -4.71
CA VAL A 9 10.10 9.97 -4.34
C VAL A 9 10.51 10.43 -2.94
N GLU A 10 10.29 11.70 -2.62
CA GLU A 10 10.58 12.25 -1.29
C GLU A 10 9.70 11.59 -0.21
N ALA A 11 8.41 11.40 -0.48
CA ALA A 11 7.51 10.71 0.43
C ALA A 11 7.97 9.27 0.67
N LEU A 12 8.36 8.55 -0.39
CA LEU A 12 8.89 7.20 -0.29
C LEU A 12 10.18 7.15 0.53
N SER A 13 11.06 8.12 0.34
CA SER A 13 12.32 8.22 1.09
C SER A 13 12.05 8.41 2.58
N THR A 14 11.07 9.25 2.92
CA THR A 14 10.67 9.47 4.31
C THR A 14 10.08 8.22 4.94
N LEU A 15 9.19 7.53 4.23
CA LEU A 15 8.63 6.27 4.69
C LEU A 15 9.71 5.21 4.90
N HIS A 16 10.60 5.06 3.93
CA HIS A 16 11.69 4.10 4.00
C HIS A 16 12.61 4.36 5.20
N ARG A 17 12.97 5.62 5.43
CA ARG A 17 13.84 6.01 6.55
C ARG A 17 13.18 5.72 7.90
N GLU A 18 11.89 6.07 8.04
CA GLU A 18 11.18 5.93 9.32
C GLU A 18 10.69 4.51 9.60
N LEU A 19 10.32 3.77 8.57
CA LEU A 19 9.72 2.44 8.72
C LEU A 19 10.68 1.28 8.45
N GLY A 20 11.75 1.51 7.70
CA GLY A 20 12.63 0.44 7.23
C GLY A 20 13.24 -0.42 8.33
N ALA A 21 13.59 0.16 9.48
CA ALA A 21 14.17 -0.55 10.60
C ALA A 21 13.27 -0.55 11.84
N SER A 22 11.98 -0.26 11.66
CA SER A 22 11.04 -0.10 12.77
C SER A 22 10.49 -1.42 13.32
N GLY A 23 10.55 -2.49 12.54
CA GLY A 23 9.87 -3.74 12.87
C GLY A 23 8.38 -3.74 12.54
N ILE A 24 7.82 -2.63 12.08
CA ILE A 24 6.44 -2.55 11.64
C ILE A 24 6.32 -3.26 10.29
N PRO A 25 5.41 -4.24 10.13
CA PRO A 25 5.20 -4.86 8.82
C PRO A 25 4.49 -3.85 7.91
N TRP A 26 5.09 -3.54 6.76
CA TRP A 26 4.49 -2.61 5.81
C TRP A 26 4.88 -2.95 4.39
N ALA A 27 4.05 -2.56 3.45
CA ALA A 27 4.35 -2.67 2.02
C ALA A 27 3.55 -1.62 1.26
N LEU A 28 4.13 -1.15 0.16
CA LEU A 28 3.44 -0.26 -0.77
C LEU A 28 2.41 -1.06 -1.56
N THR A 29 1.29 -0.45 -1.85
CA THR A 29 0.22 -0.99 -2.68
C THR A 29 -0.28 0.12 -3.61
N GLY A 30 -1.24 -0.19 -4.48
CA GLY A 30 -1.83 0.81 -5.37
C GLY A 30 -0.90 1.30 -6.47
N SER A 31 -1.23 2.45 -7.06
CA SER A 31 -0.56 2.94 -8.27
C SER A 31 0.93 3.18 -8.12
N THR A 32 1.41 3.67 -6.98
CA THR A 32 2.85 3.85 -6.76
C THR A 32 3.57 2.51 -6.78
N SER A 33 3.01 1.49 -6.10
CA SER A 33 3.56 0.14 -6.12
C SER A 33 3.58 -0.43 -7.54
N PHE A 34 2.50 -0.24 -8.29
CA PHE A 34 2.41 -0.73 -9.68
C PHE A 34 3.46 -0.07 -10.57
N ALA A 35 3.59 1.25 -10.46
CA ALA A 35 4.61 1.99 -11.24
C ALA A 35 6.02 1.50 -10.92
N LEU A 36 6.33 1.25 -9.65
CA LEU A 36 7.63 0.71 -9.24
C LEU A 36 7.88 -0.68 -9.81
N GLN A 37 6.84 -1.44 -10.10
CA GLN A 37 6.93 -2.78 -10.67
C GLN A 37 6.79 -2.81 -12.20
N GLY A 38 6.84 -1.64 -12.84
CA GLY A 38 6.89 -1.52 -14.30
C GLY A 38 5.53 -1.36 -14.98
N VAL A 39 4.45 -1.26 -14.24
CA VAL A 39 3.11 -1.03 -14.82
C VAL A 39 3.02 0.44 -15.27
N PRO A 40 2.53 0.74 -16.49
CA PRO A 40 2.50 2.11 -17.02
C PRO A 40 1.33 2.92 -16.44
N VAL A 41 1.46 3.29 -15.18
CA VAL A 41 0.50 4.15 -14.49
C VAL A 41 1.23 5.36 -13.92
N THR A 42 0.51 6.47 -13.72
CA THR A 42 1.05 7.71 -13.16
C THR A 42 0.44 7.92 -11.78
N PRO A 43 1.18 7.61 -10.70
CA PRO A 43 0.64 7.76 -9.35
C PRO A 43 0.55 9.23 -8.92
N GLU A 44 -0.46 9.54 -8.10
CA GLU A 44 -0.67 10.86 -7.51
C GLU A 44 -0.60 10.80 -5.97
N ASP A 45 -0.63 9.61 -5.41
CA ASP A 45 -0.60 9.37 -3.97
C ASP A 45 0.23 8.13 -3.67
N VAL A 46 0.39 7.84 -2.39
CA VAL A 46 1.09 6.65 -1.91
C VAL A 46 0.15 5.87 -1.01
N ASP A 47 -0.02 4.58 -1.29
CA ASP A 47 -0.82 3.68 -0.47
C ASP A 47 0.08 2.68 0.24
N VAL A 48 -0.16 2.51 1.55
CA VAL A 48 0.61 1.60 2.41
C VAL A 48 -0.34 0.62 3.07
N GLN A 49 -0.05 -0.67 2.96
CA GLN A 49 -0.71 -1.70 3.75
C GLN A 49 0.18 -2.15 4.89
N THR A 50 -0.43 -2.48 6.01
CA THR A 50 0.24 -2.91 7.23
C THR A 50 -0.72 -3.79 8.05
N SER A 51 -0.30 -4.21 9.24
CA SER A 51 -1.18 -4.89 10.20
C SER A 51 -2.12 -3.89 10.85
N SER A 52 -3.18 -4.38 11.51
CA SER A 52 -4.10 -3.53 12.26
C SER A 52 -3.36 -2.66 13.27
N ARG A 53 -2.45 -3.26 14.03
CA ARG A 53 -1.60 -2.55 14.99
C ARG A 53 -0.63 -1.61 14.29
N GLY A 54 -0.06 -2.06 13.18
CA GLY A 54 0.92 -1.28 12.41
C GLY A 54 0.36 0.06 11.94
N ALA A 55 -0.92 0.12 11.59
CA ALA A 55 -1.55 1.37 11.16
C ALA A 55 -1.47 2.45 12.25
N TYR A 56 -1.74 2.08 13.49
CA TYR A 56 -1.66 3.01 14.62
C TYR A 56 -0.21 3.35 14.98
N GLU A 57 0.71 2.41 14.84
CA GLU A 57 2.13 2.66 15.06
C GLU A 57 2.71 3.62 14.01
N ILE A 58 2.29 3.48 12.76
CA ILE A 58 2.68 4.41 11.69
C ILE A 58 2.13 5.80 11.98
N GLU A 59 0.86 5.90 12.35
CA GLU A 59 0.25 7.18 12.73
C GLU A 59 1.03 7.86 13.83
N GLU A 60 1.43 7.13 14.85
CA GLU A 60 2.21 7.68 15.97
C GLU A 60 3.57 8.22 15.51
N ARG A 61 4.26 7.49 14.64
CA ARG A 61 5.56 7.92 14.09
C ARG A 61 5.44 9.19 13.24
N PHE A 62 4.31 9.39 12.60
CA PHE A 62 4.06 10.52 11.70
C PHE A 62 2.98 11.45 12.24
N ALA A 63 2.88 11.57 13.57
CA ALA A 63 1.80 12.28 14.23
C ALA A 63 1.58 13.70 13.71
N ASP A 64 2.66 14.43 13.37
CA ASP A 64 2.59 15.80 12.88
C ASP A 64 2.09 15.91 11.44
N THR A 65 1.93 14.80 10.75
CA THR A 65 1.53 14.76 9.33
C THR A 65 0.11 14.21 9.14
N VAL A 66 -0.57 13.85 10.22
CA VAL A 66 -1.90 13.23 10.14
C VAL A 66 -2.93 14.22 9.61
N VAL A 67 -3.63 13.82 8.54
CA VAL A 67 -4.76 14.56 7.97
C VAL A 67 -6.06 13.97 8.50
N ASP A 68 -6.21 12.65 8.36
CA ASP A 68 -7.33 11.90 8.90
C ASP A 68 -6.79 10.80 9.83
N PRO A 69 -7.14 10.81 11.12
CA PRO A 69 -6.66 9.80 12.06
C PRO A 69 -7.07 8.39 11.66
N VAL A 70 -6.21 7.42 11.97
CA VAL A 70 -6.50 6.01 11.73
C VAL A 70 -7.72 5.60 12.57
N ALA A 71 -8.69 5.00 11.90
CA ALA A 71 -9.90 4.47 12.53
C ALA A 71 -10.44 3.30 11.71
N HIS A 72 -11.24 2.45 12.34
CA HIS A 72 -11.87 1.34 11.63
C HIS A 72 -12.83 1.87 10.57
N SER A 73 -12.64 1.43 9.33
CA SER A 73 -13.46 1.80 8.18
C SER A 73 -13.99 0.53 7.52
N SER A 74 -15.27 0.48 7.25
CA SER A 74 -15.92 -0.69 6.67
C SER A 74 -16.91 -0.31 5.59
N SER A 75 -16.87 -1.06 4.49
CA SER A 75 -17.86 -1.02 3.41
C SER A 75 -18.46 -2.42 3.25
N GLU A 76 -19.29 -2.62 2.23
CA GLU A 76 -19.87 -3.94 1.94
C GLU A 76 -18.81 -4.97 1.51
N THR A 77 -17.71 -4.51 0.92
CA THR A 77 -16.72 -5.39 0.28
C THR A 77 -15.35 -5.37 0.93
N ILE A 78 -15.04 -4.33 1.70
CA ILE A 78 -13.69 -4.13 2.23
C ILE A 78 -13.77 -3.43 3.59
N ARG A 79 -12.86 -3.80 4.49
CA ARG A 79 -12.69 -3.08 5.76
C ARG A 79 -11.22 -3.08 6.17
N SER A 80 -10.83 -2.04 6.89
CA SER A 80 -9.46 -1.89 7.41
C SER A 80 -9.43 -0.83 8.50
N HIS A 81 -8.28 -0.72 9.16
CA HIS A 81 -7.96 0.45 9.98
C HIS A 81 -7.29 1.46 9.05
N PHE A 82 -8.00 2.53 8.75
CA PHE A 82 -7.66 3.46 7.67
C PHE A 82 -7.40 4.87 8.18
N GLY A 83 -6.32 5.48 7.70
CA GLY A 83 -6.02 6.88 7.96
C GLY A 83 -5.23 7.49 6.82
N THR A 84 -5.09 8.81 6.83
CA THR A 84 -4.37 9.55 5.81
C THR A 84 -3.34 10.48 6.45
N LEU A 85 -2.13 10.44 5.90
CA LEU A 85 -1.03 11.34 6.24
C LEU A 85 -0.75 12.21 5.03
N GLU A 86 -0.02 13.31 5.24
CA GLU A 86 0.52 14.11 4.14
C GLU A 86 2.03 14.24 4.35
N ILE A 87 2.81 13.69 3.43
CA ILE A 87 4.27 13.70 3.48
C ILE A 87 4.79 14.31 2.19
N ALA A 88 5.60 15.35 2.29
CA ALA A 88 6.14 16.09 1.14
C ALA A 88 5.03 16.61 0.20
N GLY A 89 3.87 16.96 0.77
CA GLY A 89 2.71 17.40 0.00
C GLY A 89 1.94 16.28 -0.68
N VAL A 90 2.31 15.02 -0.43
CA VAL A 90 1.69 13.84 -1.07
C VAL A 90 0.76 13.15 -0.06
N PRO A 91 -0.49 12.85 -0.45
CA PRO A 91 -1.36 12.02 0.39
C PRO A 91 -0.77 10.62 0.54
N VAL A 92 -0.67 10.15 1.77
CA VAL A 92 -0.24 8.79 2.09
C VAL A 92 -1.38 8.11 2.85
N GLU A 93 -2.02 7.16 2.20
CA GLU A 93 -3.11 6.39 2.80
C GLU A 93 -2.55 5.15 3.48
N VAL A 94 -2.96 4.93 4.72
CA VAL A 94 -2.51 3.78 5.52
C VAL A 94 -3.69 2.86 5.77
N MET A 95 -3.54 1.59 5.39
CA MET A 95 -4.56 0.56 5.52
C MET A 95 -4.02 -0.60 6.34
N GLY A 96 -4.52 -0.76 7.57
CA GLY A 96 -4.08 -1.83 8.46
C GLY A 96 -5.09 -2.96 8.57
N GLY A 97 -4.61 -4.20 8.48
CA GLY A 97 -5.46 -5.37 8.63
C GLY A 97 -6.56 -5.47 7.59
N LEU A 98 -6.24 -5.16 6.34
CA LEU A 98 -7.23 -5.15 5.25
C LEU A 98 -7.91 -6.51 5.10
N GLN A 99 -9.24 -6.50 5.09
CA GLN A 99 -10.06 -7.69 4.87
C GLN A 99 -11.03 -7.45 3.73
N LYS A 100 -11.19 -8.45 2.86
CA LYS A 100 -12.18 -8.46 1.79
C LYS A 100 -13.32 -9.39 2.18
N ARG A 101 -14.53 -9.05 1.75
CA ARG A 101 -15.71 -9.88 1.97
C ARG A 101 -15.98 -10.72 0.73
N VAL A 102 -16.01 -12.02 0.89
CA VAL A 102 -16.23 -12.99 -0.19
C VAL A 102 -17.35 -13.92 0.22
N ASP A 103 -18.37 -14.03 -0.62
CA ASP A 103 -19.55 -14.90 -0.37
C ASP A 103 -20.15 -14.66 1.00
N GLY A 104 -20.24 -13.39 1.40
CA GLY A 104 -20.87 -13.00 2.67
C GLY A 104 -19.97 -13.13 3.89
N GLU A 105 -18.73 -13.57 3.72
CA GLU A 105 -17.77 -13.75 4.82
C GLU A 105 -16.53 -12.91 4.64
N TRP A 106 -16.00 -12.39 5.75
CA TRP A 106 -14.75 -11.65 5.73
C TRP A 106 -13.57 -12.60 5.68
N GLU A 107 -12.69 -12.39 4.70
CA GLU A 107 -11.42 -13.11 4.64
C GLU A 107 -10.52 -12.71 5.83
N PRO A 108 -9.54 -13.53 6.19
CA PRO A 108 -8.54 -13.12 7.19
C PRO A 108 -7.83 -11.85 6.75
N PRO A 109 -7.34 -11.03 7.72
CA PRO A 109 -6.54 -9.86 7.37
C PRO A 109 -5.33 -10.23 6.51
N VAL A 110 -5.01 -9.35 5.56
CA VAL A 110 -3.84 -9.56 4.69
C VAL A 110 -2.56 -9.55 5.53
N ASP A 111 -1.76 -10.59 5.37
CA ASP A 111 -0.41 -10.65 5.93
C ASP A 111 0.56 -10.05 4.90
N VAL A 112 0.91 -8.79 5.11
CA VAL A 112 1.75 -8.08 4.14
C VAL A 112 3.13 -8.70 4.01
N THR A 113 3.67 -9.31 5.06
CA THR A 113 4.99 -9.94 5.01
C THR A 113 5.00 -11.21 4.16
N ALA A 114 3.86 -11.88 4.05
CA ALA A 114 3.72 -13.09 3.23
C ALA A 114 3.62 -12.78 1.73
N HIS A 115 3.19 -11.59 1.37
CA HIS A 115 2.91 -11.21 -0.01
C HIS A 115 3.80 -10.10 -0.55
N ARG A 116 4.70 -9.56 0.26
CA ARG A 116 5.57 -8.48 -0.20
C ARG A 116 6.82 -8.98 -0.88
N GLU A 117 7.29 -8.17 -1.81
CA GLU A 117 8.58 -8.30 -2.47
C GLU A 117 9.32 -6.99 -2.27
N PHE A 118 10.61 -6.94 -2.58
CA PHE A 118 11.40 -5.71 -2.49
C PHE A 118 11.84 -5.28 -3.88
N VAL A 119 11.65 -4.00 -4.18
CA VAL A 119 12.08 -3.39 -5.43
C VAL A 119 13.15 -2.35 -5.09
N THR A 120 14.28 -2.42 -5.78
CA THR A 120 15.32 -1.40 -5.64
C THR A 120 15.01 -0.26 -6.60
N ALA A 121 14.76 0.92 -6.08
CA ALA A 121 14.49 2.12 -6.85
C ALA A 121 14.97 3.35 -6.08
N PHE A 122 15.51 4.34 -6.78
CA PHE A 122 15.99 5.60 -6.19
C PHE A 122 16.95 5.39 -5.02
N GLY A 123 17.78 4.32 -5.10
CA GLY A 123 18.74 3.98 -4.06
C GLY A 123 18.14 3.34 -2.81
N MET A 124 16.90 2.88 -2.87
CA MET A 124 16.19 2.30 -1.75
C MET A 124 15.66 0.91 -2.09
N ASP A 125 15.63 0.02 -1.09
CA ASP A 125 14.90 -1.25 -1.21
C ASP A 125 13.50 -1.01 -0.63
N LEU A 126 12.50 -0.94 -1.49
CA LEU A 126 11.13 -0.62 -1.12
C LEU A 126 10.27 -1.88 -1.10
N PRO A 127 9.53 -2.13 0.00
CA PRO A 127 8.61 -3.26 0.02
C PRO A 127 7.35 -2.93 -0.77
N VAL A 128 6.95 -3.85 -1.63
CA VAL A 128 5.75 -3.73 -2.46
C VAL A 128 4.96 -5.03 -2.37
N LEU A 129 3.64 -4.96 -2.40
CA LEU A 129 2.84 -6.17 -2.54
C LEU A 129 2.99 -6.70 -3.95
N SER A 130 3.22 -8.01 -4.10
CA SER A 130 3.45 -8.60 -5.41
C SER A 130 2.29 -8.35 -6.37
N LEU A 131 2.58 -8.18 -7.65
CA LEU A 131 1.54 -7.99 -8.67
C LEU A 131 0.57 -9.17 -8.70
N SER A 132 1.06 -10.39 -8.45
CA SER A 132 0.21 -11.58 -8.37
C SER A 132 -0.82 -11.48 -7.25
N HIS A 133 -0.39 -11.05 -6.06
CA HIS A 133 -1.30 -10.83 -4.92
C HIS A 133 -2.31 -9.74 -5.24
N GLU A 134 -1.85 -8.61 -5.77
CA GLU A 134 -2.70 -7.48 -6.12
C GLU A 134 -3.74 -7.87 -7.19
N ALA A 135 -3.32 -8.63 -8.21
CA ALA A 135 -4.22 -9.09 -9.25
C ALA A 135 -5.32 -9.99 -8.67
N THR A 136 -4.97 -10.90 -7.78
CA THR A 136 -5.94 -11.77 -7.10
C THR A 136 -6.91 -10.95 -6.26
N ALA A 137 -6.42 -9.91 -5.57
CA ALA A 137 -7.27 -9.02 -4.79
C ALA A 137 -8.28 -8.28 -5.67
N TYR A 138 -7.83 -7.75 -6.81
CA TYR A 138 -8.73 -7.06 -7.74
C TYR A 138 -9.76 -8.01 -8.37
N GLU A 139 -9.37 -9.26 -8.67
CA GLU A 139 -10.32 -10.28 -9.15
C GLU A 139 -11.40 -10.53 -8.10
N THR A 140 -11.00 -10.68 -6.85
CA THR A 140 -11.92 -10.89 -5.73
C THR A 140 -12.91 -9.73 -5.58
N LEU A 141 -12.47 -8.50 -5.85
CA LEU A 141 -13.30 -7.30 -5.78
C LEU A 141 -14.09 -7.04 -7.07
N GLY A 142 -13.99 -7.91 -8.05
CA GLY A 142 -14.70 -7.77 -9.32
C GLY A 142 -14.08 -6.78 -10.31
N ARG A 143 -12.86 -6.29 -10.03
CA ARG A 143 -12.14 -5.34 -10.89
C ARG A 143 -11.27 -6.12 -11.88
N THR A 144 -11.92 -6.81 -12.80
CA THR A 144 -11.27 -7.78 -13.69
C THR A 144 -10.33 -7.16 -14.70
N GLU A 145 -10.60 -5.92 -15.15
CA GLU A 145 -9.71 -5.23 -16.10
C GLU A 145 -8.39 -4.87 -15.45
N TRP A 146 -8.41 -4.36 -14.21
CA TRP A 146 -7.20 -4.09 -13.45
C TRP A 146 -6.43 -5.38 -13.17
N ALA A 147 -7.13 -6.44 -12.77
CA ALA A 147 -6.51 -7.75 -12.52
C ALA A 147 -5.79 -8.26 -13.77
N ALA A 148 -6.42 -8.17 -14.94
CA ALA A 148 -5.82 -8.59 -16.20
C ALA A 148 -4.58 -7.77 -16.55
N LEU A 149 -4.63 -6.45 -16.35
CA LEU A 149 -3.49 -5.58 -16.58
C LEU A 149 -2.31 -5.97 -15.68
N LEU A 150 -2.55 -6.14 -14.39
CA LEU A 150 -1.50 -6.51 -13.44
C LEU A 150 -0.89 -7.87 -13.76
N ARG A 151 -1.72 -8.86 -14.13
CA ARG A 151 -1.23 -10.18 -14.51
C ARG A 151 -0.34 -10.15 -15.74
N SER A 152 -0.56 -9.20 -16.65
CA SER A 152 0.28 -9.07 -17.84
C SER A 152 1.71 -8.63 -17.50
N PHE A 153 1.95 -8.12 -16.29
CA PHE A 153 3.27 -7.72 -15.81
C PHE A 153 3.87 -8.71 -14.80
N VAL A 154 3.14 -9.77 -14.44
CA VAL A 154 3.68 -10.83 -13.58
C VAL A 154 4.65 -11.68 -14.40
N GLU A 155 5.83 -11.92 -13.84
CA GLU A 155 6.86 -12.74 -14.45
C GLU A 155 6.73 -14.22 -14.07
#